data_7314306d41f0c072b4e8c94ffeaab6f3
#
_entry.id   7314306d41f0c072b4e8c94ffeaab6f3
#
_cell.length_a   1.000
_cell.length_b   1.000
_cell.length_c   1.000
_cell.angle_alpha   90.00
_cell.angle_beta   90.00
_cell.angle_gamma   90.00
#
_symmetry.space_group_name_H-M   'P 1'
#
loop_
_entity.id
_entity.type
_entity.pdbx_description
1 polymer ?
#
loop_
_entity_poly.entity_id
_entity_poly.type
_entity_poly.pdbx_seq_one_letter_code
_entity_poly.pdbx_strand_id
1 'polypeptide(L)'
;MLFTRRIEGALTVGLGVFGYWALIDFPDGKHGSWKFFGKRETQFIINRVNADRGDAHTEPFNLKKFLASGNDLKVWCFALIFGFNTTITYALAYFLPVILRRGMGFDVGKAQCLVAPPYAFAGIVMYCIGLAGDRFKLRGPFIIFNMVLCLIGLPIMGWHAKPAVRYFGVFLVTAGANANVPVVMSYQANNIRGQWKRAFCSATLVGFGGIGGIAGSLIFRDQDAPHYYNGMYGCIAAALLMICTVGLLTVRFVSENKKADRGEIAIEGGDVSIQPGHMD
;
A
#
# COMPACT_ATOMS: atom_id res chain seq x y z
N MET A 1 -28.79 -11.69 -8.74
CA MET A 1 -27.35 -11.72 -9.07
C MET A 1 -26.96 -10.97 -10.36
N LEU A 2 -27.60 -11.23 -11.51
CA LEU A 2 -27.33 -10.51 -12.78
C LEU A 2 -27.67 -9.01 -12.72
N PHE A 3 -28.75 -8.64 -12.03
CA PHE A 3 -29.19 -7.25 -11.89
C PHE A 3 -28.20 -6.40 -11.07
N THR A 4 -27.69 -6.93 -9.96
CA THR A 4 -26.69 -6.25 -9.10
C THR A 4 -25.39 -5.97 -9.85
N ARG A 5 -24.87 -6.97 -10.59
CA ARG A 5 -23.66 -6.80 -11.41
C ARG A 5 -23.83 -5.77 -12.53
N ARG A 6 -25.04 -5.66 -13.12
CA ARG A 6 -25.31 -4.64 -14.14
C ARG A 6 -25.35 -3.24 -13.56
N ILE A 7 -25.91 -3.07 -12.34
CA ILE A 7 -25.93 -1.78 -11.65
C ILE A 7 -24.49 -1.36 -11.27
N GLU A 8 -23.69 -2.27 -10.70
CA GLU A 8 -22.28 -2.02 -10.37
C GLU A 8 -21.48 -1.62 -11.62
N GLY A 9 -21.65 -2.34 -12.73
CA GLY A 9 -21.01 -2.01 -13.99
C GLY A 9 -21.43 -0.65 -14.55
N ALA A 10 -22.73 -0.35 -14.55
CA ALA A 10 -23.24 0.94 -15.00
C ALA A 10 -22.75 2.10 -14.13
N LEU A 11 -22.71 1.91 -12.82
CA LEU A 11 -22.19 2.90 -11.87
C LEU A 11 -20.68 3.15 -12.09
N THR A 12 -19.91 2.10 -12.31
CA THR A 12 -18.48 2.20 -12.61
C THR A 12 -18.20 2.95 -13.91
N VAL A 13 -18.97 2.64 -14.97
CA VAL A 13 -18.88 3.36 -16.26
C VAL A 13 -19.26 4.83 -16.06
N GLY A 14 -20.37 5.10 -15.36
CA GLY A 14 -20.81 6.46 -15.07
C GLY A 14 -19.77 7.27 -14.30
N LEU A 15 -19.17 6.69 -13.26
CA LEU A 15 -18.08 7.31 -12.51
C LEU A 15 -16.83 7.49 -13.36
N GLY A 16 -16.51 6.56 -14.27
CA GLY A 16 -15.38 6.67 -15.19
C GLY A 16 -15.57 7.82 -16.18
N VAL A 17 -16.74 7.97 -16.77
CA VAL A 17 -17.09 9.09 -17.66
C VAL A 17 -17.07 10.41 -16.90
N PHE A 18 -17.66 10.45 -15.70
CA PHE A 18 -17.62 11.64 -14.84
C PHE A 18 -16.17 12.02 -14.45
N GLY A 19 -15.36 11.02 -14.08
CA GLY A 19 -13.95 11.21 -13.77
C GLY A 19 -13.16 11.79 -14.95
N TYR A 20 -13.35 11.26 -16.16
CA TYR A 20 -12.72 11.80 -17.36
C TYR A 20 -13.05 13.29 -17.58
N TRP A 21 -14.26 13.70 -17.19
CA TRP A 21 -14.72 15.08 -17.29
C TRP A 21 -14.27 15.96 -16.13
N ALA A 22 -14.23 15.43 -14.91
CA ALA A 22 -13.96 16.18 -13.68
C ALA A 22 -12.48 16.22 -13.28
N LEU A 23 -11.64 15.29 -13.77
CA LEU A 23 -10.22 15.27 -13.45
C LEU A 23 -9.48 16.46 -14.08
N ILE A 24 -8.79 17.19 -13.24
CA ILE A 24 -7.93 18.32 -13.62
C ILE A 24 -6.60 17.74 -14.09
N ASP A 25 -6.12 18.22 -15.25
CA ASP A 25 -4.81 17.83 -15.81
C ASP A 25 -3.65 18.40 -14.98
N PHE A 26 -2.44 17.86 -15.20
CA PHE A 26 -1.24 18.37 -14.54
C PHE A 26 -0.99 19.83 -14.89
N PRO A 27 -0.36 20.61 -13.98
CA PRO A 27 -0.12 22.04 -14.18
C PRO A 27 0.68 22.39 -15.46
N ASP A 28 1.53 21.48 -15.91
CA ASP A 28 2.36 21.56 -17.13
C ASP A 28 1.72 20.90 -18.36
N GLY A 29 0.50 20.36 -18.22
CA GLY A 29 -0.27 19.76 -19.30
C GLY A 29 -0.65 20.77 -20.39
N LYS A 30 -0.56 20.35 -21.67
CA LYS A 30 -0.91 21.18 -22.83
C LYS A 30 -2.41 21.49 -22.94
N HIS A 31 -3.25 20.71 -22.29
CA HIS A 31 -4.70 20.88 -22.29
C HIS A 31 -5.11 21.56 -21.00
N GLY A 32 -5.37 22.87 -21.06
CA GLY A 32 -5.88 23.63 -19.92
C GLY A 32 -7.24 23.08 -19.46
N SER A 33 -7.22 22.12 -18.54
CA SER A 33 -8.42 21.59 -17.92
C SER A 33 -9.16 22.68 -17.18
N TRP A 34 -10.33 23.00 -17.66
CA TRP A 34 -11.36 23.78 -16.96
C TRP A 34 -10.96 25.15 -16.40
N LYS A 35 -9.84 25.77 -16.81
CA LYS A 35 -9.37 27.07 -16.30
C LYS A 35 -9.41 27.16 -14.75
N PHE A 36 -9.19 26.03 -14.06
CA PHE A 36 -9.25 25.97 -12.61
C PHE A 36 -8.17 26.83 -11.94
N PHE A 37 -6.99 26.89 -12.59
CA PHE A 37 -5.90 27.78 -12.18
C PHE A 37 -5.56 28.81 -13.25
N GLY A 38 -5.30 30.04 -12.83
CA GLY A 38 -4.71 31.05 -13.67
C GLY A 38 -3.24 30.73 -13.98
N LYS A 39 -2.70 31.29 -15.09
CA LYS A 39 -1.29 31.08 -15.47
C LYS A 39 -0.29 31.40 -14.36
N ARG A 40 -0.59 32.40 -13.53
CA ARG A 40 0.24 32.84 -12.41
C ARG A 40 0.23 31.82 -11.24
N GLU A 41 -0.93 31.25 -10.96
CA GLU A 41 -1.10 30.23 -9.93
C GLU A 41 -0.44 28.91 -10.34
N THR A 42 -0.59 28.54 -11.61
CA THR A 42 0.08 27.37 -12.20
C THR A 42 1.61 27.48 -12.08
N GLN A 43 2.16 28.66 -12.41
CA GLN A 43 3.61 28.88 -12.29
C GLN A 43 4.07 28.85 -10.82
N PHE A 44 3.25 29.39 -9.90
CA PHE A 44 3.54 29.32 -8.48
C PHE A 44 3.57 27.87 -7.95
N ILE A 45 2.60 27.04 -8.36
CA ILE A 45 2.54 25.63 -8.00
C ILE A 45 3.76 24.87 -8.53
N ILE A 46 4.11 25.08 -9.82
CA ILE A 46 5.28 24.44 -10.43
C ILE A 46 6.56 24.83 -9.70
N ASN A 47 6.76 26.11 -9.41
CA ASN A 47 7.93 26.59 -8.68
C ASN A 47 8.01 26.01 -7.27
N ARG A 48 6.88 25.91 -6.57
CA ARG A 48 6.83 25.33 -5.22
C ARG A 48 7.13 23.83 -5.23
N VAL A 49 6.57 23.08 -6.16
CA VAL A 49 6.84 21.64 -6.31
C VAL A 49 8.32 21.40 -6.66
N ASN A 50 8.89 22.23 -7.54
CA ASN A 50 10.31 22.14 -7.88
C ASN A 50 11.22 22.47 -6.69
N ALA A 51 10.86 23.47 -5.89
CA ALA A 51 11.61 23.83 -4.68
C ALA A 51 11.55 22.72 -3.60
N ASP A 52 10.39 22.08 -3.43
CA ASP A 52 10.22 21.01 -2.43
C ASP A 52 10.86 19.68 -2.84
N ARG A 53 10.91 19.38 -4.14
CA ARG A 53 11.32 18.05 -4.62
C ARG A 53 12.66 18.00 -5.35
N GLY A 54 13.08 19.10 -6.01
CA GLY A 54 14.32 19.16 -6.78
C GLY A 54 14.39 18.22 -8.01
N ASP A 55 13.48 17.24 -8.11
CA ASP A 55 13.47 16.20 -9.16
C ASP A 55 12.23 16.26 -10.10
N ALA A 56 11.52 17.39 -10.12
CA ALA A 56 10.27 17.54 -10.88
C ALA A 56 10.48 17.84 -12.38
N HIS A 57 11.69 17.69 -12.91
CA HIS A 57 11.95 17.84 -14.34
C HIS A 57 11.46 16.62 -15.11
N THR A 58 10.61 16.84 -16.10
CA THR A 58 10.16 15.79 -17.04
C THR A 58 11.32 15.37 -17.93
N GLU A 59 11.95 14.25 -17.62
CA GLU A 59 12.95 13.63 -18.50
C GLU A 59 12.25 12.85 -19.64
N PRO A 60 12.78 12.91 -20.90
CA PRO A 60 12.26 12.07 -21.98
C PRO A 60 12.41 10.57 -21.63
N PHE A 61 11.51 9.74 -22.16
CA PHE A 61 11.52 8.31 -21.86
C PHE A 61 12.84 7.65 -22.27
N ASN A 62 13.49 7.00 -21.30
CA ASN A 62 14.71 6.24 -21.52
C ASN A 62 14.56 4.83 -20.95
N LEU A 63 14.34 3.86 -21.85
CA LEU A 63 14.14 2.46 -21.49
C LEU A 63 15.33 1.88 -20.69
N LYS A 64 16.56 2.29 -21.02
CA LYS A 64 17.76 1.82 -20.33
C LYS A 64 17.77 2.29 -18.86
N LYS A 65 17.46 3.56 -18.59
CA LYS A 65 17.33 4.11 -17.23
C LYS A 65 16.18 3.43 -16.47
N PHE A 66 15.06 3.19 -17.14
CA PHE A 66 13.89 2.52 -16.57
C PHE A 66 14.24 1.09 -16.14
N LEU A 67 14.83 0.27 -17.02
CA LEU A 67 15.22 -1.11 -16.70
C LEU A 67 16.39 -1.19 -15.71
N ALA A 68 17.34 -0.25 -15.75
CA ALA A 68 18.42 -0.18 -14.78
C ALA A 68 17.93 -0.02 -13.34
N SER A 69 16.73 0.56 -13.15
CA SER A 69 16.08 0.66 -11.83
C SER A 69 15.78 -0.71 -11.20
N GLY A 70 15.67 -1.76 -12.01
CA GLY A 70 15.51 -3.15 -11.55
C GLY A 70 16.73 -3.74 -10.83
N ASN A 71 17.91 -3.11 -10.92
CA ASN A 71 19.10 -3.55 -10.19
C ASN A 71 19.09 -3.10 -8.72
N ASP A 72 18.18 -2.19 -8.34
CA ASP A 72 18.10 -1.75 -6.96
C ASP A 72 17.27 -2.71 -6.11
N LEU A 73 17.91 -3.29 -5.10
CA LEU A 73 17.26 -4.19 -4.15
C LEU A 73 16.09 -3.54 -3.42
N LYS A 74 16.11 -2.22 -3.22
CA LYS A 74 15.02 -1.47 -2.56
C LYS A 74 13.69 -1.65 -3.31
N VAL A 75 13.73 -1.65 -4.64
CA VAL A 75 12.55 -1.84 -5.50
C VAL A 75 11.90 -3.21 -5.24
N TRP A 76 12.70 -4.25 -5.18
CA TRP A 76 12.22 -5.62 -4.91
C TRP A 76 11.71 -5.80 -3.48
N CYS A 77 12.36 -5.15 -2.51
CA CYS A 77 11.85 -5.14 -1.14
C CYS A 77 10.46 -4.52 -1.05
N PHE A 78 10.22 -3.37 -1.69
CA PHE A 78 8.89 -2.75 -1.73
C PHE A 78 7.87 -3.62 -2.46
N ALA A 79 8.25 -4.26 -3.57
CA ALA A 79 7.40 -5.18 -4.29
C ALA A 79 6.98 -6.38 -3.42
N LEU A 80 7.92 -7.00 -2.69
CA LEU A 80 7.66 -8.10 -1.77
C LEU A 80 6.77 -7.67 -0.60
N ILE A 81 7.05 -6.52 0.04
CA ILE A 81 6.24 -5.98 1.13
C ILE A 81 4.78 -5.84 0.68
N PHE A 82 4.56 -5.26 -0.50
CA PHE A 82 3.21 -5.09 -1.03
C PHE A 82 2.57 -6.42 -1.44
N GLY A 83 3.33 -7.33 -2.03
CA GLY A 83 2.88 -8.67 -2.36
C GLY A 83 2.41 -9.47 -1.14
N PHE A 84 3.19 -9.48 -0.05
CA PHE A 84 2.79 -10.13 1.21
C PHE A 84 1.55 -9.46 1.83
N ASN A 85 1.47 -8.14 1.80
CA ASN A 85 0.30 -7.42 2.29
C ASN A 85 -0.96 -7.79 1.50
N THR A 86 -0.89 -7.76 0.18
CA THR A 86 -2.02 -8.09 -0.69
C THR A 86 -2.43 -9.55 -0.58
N THR A 87 -1.50 -10.46 -0.32
CA THR A 87 -1.82 -11.87 -0.04
C THR A 87 -2.80 -11.97 1.15
N ILE A 88 -2.52 -11.29 2.26
CA ILE A 88 -3.41 -11.29 3.44
C ILE A 88 -4.73 -10.59 3.13
N THR A 89 -4.68 -9.42 2.50
CA THR A 89 -5.87 -8.61 2.18
C THR A 89 -6.84 -9.37 1.27
N TYR A 90 -6.35 -9.97 0.19
CA TYR A 90 -7.19 -10.72 -0.75
C TYR A 90 -7.65 -12.06 -0.17
N ALA A 91 -6.82 -12.74 0.64
CA ALA A 91 -7.22 -13.92 1.36
C ALA A 91 -8.47 -13.64 2.23
N LEU A 92 -8.45 -12.55 2.99
CA LEU A 92 -9.61 -12.12 3.77
C LEU A 92 -10.79 -11.70 2.88
N ALA A 93 -10.55 -10.89 1.85
CA ALA A 93 -11.62 -10.39 0.99
C ALA A 93 -12.45 -11.51 0.37
N TYR A 94 -11.79 -12.58 -0.08
CA TYR A 94 -12.48 -13.71 -0.72
C TYR A 94 -13.07 -14.71 0.28
N PHE A 95 -12.38 -14.97 1.39
CA PHE A 95 -12.74 -16.06 2.28
C PHE A 95 -13.45 -15.62 3.56
N LEU A 96 -13.48 -14.34 3.90
CA LEU A 96 -14.14 -13.86 5.11
C LEU A 96 -15.62 -14.28 5.18
N PRO A 97 -16.45 -14.14 4.15
CA PRO A 97 -17.84 -14.62 4.18
C PRO A 97 -17.93 -16.13 4.42
N VAL A 98 -16.99 -16.90 3.83
CA VAL A 98 -16.94 -18.36 3.99
C VAL A 98 -16.54 -18.75 5.40
N ILE A 99 -15.55 -18.08 5.98
CA ILE A 99 -15.09 -18.29 7.35
C ILE A 99 -16.21 -17.95 8.35
N LEU A 100 -16.92 -16.85 8.14
CA LEU A 100 -18.06 -16.45 8.98
C LEU A 100 -19.18 -17.49 8.91
N ARG A 101 -19.47 -18.02 7.73
CA ARG A 101 -20.52 -19.02 7.54
C ARG A 101 -20.12 -20.39 8.06
N ARG A 102 -19.06 -20.99 7.51
CA ARG A 102 -18.66 -22.38 7.79
C ARG A 102 -17.83 -22.52 9.07
N GLY A 103 -16.96 -21.53 9.36
CA GLY A 103 -16.09 -21.56 10.52
C GLY A 103 -16.73 -21.05 11.82
N MET A 104 -17.69 -20.12 11.73
CA MET A 104 -18.36 -19.53 12.90
C MET A 104 -19.84 -19.85 13.00
N GLY A 105 -20.43 -20.57 12.01
CA GLY A 105 -21.81 -21.05 12.05
C GLY A 105 -22.87 -19.97 11.80
N PHE A 106 -22.51 -18.83 11.18
CA PHE A 106 -23.49 -17.81 10.87
C PHE A 106 -24.32 -18.17 9.61
N ASP A 107 -25.59 -17.76 9.58
CA ASP A 107 -26.43 -17.86 8.39
C ASP A 107 -25.86 -17.03 7.23
N VAL A 108 -26.21 -17.40 5.99
CA VAL A 108 -25.66 -16.74 4.76
C VAL A 108 -25.91 -15.25 4.77
N GLY A 109 -27.12 -14.80 5.10
CA GLY A 109 -27.45 -13.38 5.16
C GLY A 109 -26.67 -12.64 6.25
N LYS A 110 -26.58 -13.22 7.45
CA LYS A 110 -25.78 -12.66 8.55
C LYS A 110 -24.31 -12.62 8.21
N ALA A 111 -23.74 -13.66 7.59
CA ALA A 111 -22.33 -13.70 7.21
C ALA A 111 -21.99 -12.58 6.21
N GLN A 112 -22.85 -12.31 5.24
CA GLN A 112 -22.67 -11.21 4.28
C GLN A 112 -22.74 -9.83 4.97
N CYS A 113 -23.70 -9.61 5.87
CA CYS A 113 -23.80 -8.35 6.61
C CYS A 113 -22.64 -8.15 7.58
N LEU A 114 -22.15 -9.22 8.20
CA LEU A 114 -21.04 -9.17 9.16
C LEU A 114 -19.64 -8.92 8.50
N VAL A 115 -19.55 -8.90 7.19
CA VAL A 115 -18.35 -8.46 6.48
C VAL A 115 -18.17 -6.94 6.58
N ALA A 116 -19.25 -6.16 6.53
CA ALA A 116 -19.18 -4.70 6.45
C ALA A 116 -18.57 -4.02 7.69
N PRO A 117 -18.91 -4.36 8.95
CA PRO A 117 -18.38 -3.70 10.13
C PRO A 117 -16.83 -3.77 10.25
N PRO A 118 -16.14 -4.91 10.03
CA PRO A 118 -14.68 -4.96 10.04
C PRO A 118 -14.04 -4.06 9.00
N TYR A 119 -14.61 -3.96 7.79
CA TYR A 119 -14.08 -3.07 6.75
C TYR A 119 -14.33 -1.59 7.06
N ALA A 120 -15.49 -1.24 7.65
CA ALA A 120 -15.75 0.12 8.13
C ALA A 120 -14.74 0.52 9.22
N PHE A 121 -14.49 -0.38 10.18
CA PHE A 121 -13.46 -0.18 11.21
C PHE A 121 -12.05 -0.05 10.60
N ALA A 122 -11.72 -0.89 9.63
CA ALA A 122 -10.46 -0.80 8.91
C ALA A 122 -10.28 0.57 8.23
N GLY A 123 -11.33 1.15 7.68
CA GLY A 123 -11.31 2.51 7.11
C GLY A 123 -10.96 3.58 8.15
N ILE A 124 -11.53 3.49 9.35
CA ILE A 124 -11.21 4.40 10.47
C ILE A 124 -9.74 4.25 10.88
N VAL A 125 -9.28 3.00 11.09
CA VAL A 125 -7.89 2.71 11.46
C VAL A 125 -6.93 3.21 10.37
N MET A 126 -7.23 2.97 9.09
CA MET A 126 -6.44 3.44 7.96
C MET A 126 -6.29 4.97 7.97
N TYR A 127 -7.36 5.70 8.23
CA TYR A 127 -7.33 7.15 8.33
C TYR A 127 -6.47 7.62 9.51
N CYS A 128 -6.64 7.04 10.70
CA CYS A 128 -5.84 7.36 11.89
C CYS A 128 -4.35 7.07 11.67
N ILE A 129 -4.02 5.91 11.09
CA ILE A 129 -2.63 5.52 10.78
C ILE A 129 -2.03 6.46 9.71
N GLY A 130 -2.83 6.86 8.71
CA GLY A 130 -2.41 7.84 7.72
C GLY A 130 -2.00 9.17 8.35
N LEU A 131 -2.88 9.75 9.18
CA LEU A 131 -2.61 11.00 9.91
C LEU A 131 -1.40 10.88 10.85
N ALA A 132 -1.31 9.77 11.59
CA ALA A 132 -0.17 9.53 12.48
C ALA A 132 1.14 9.43 11.68
N GLY A 133 1.13 8.69 10.58
CA GLY A 133 2.29 8.56 9.69
C GLY A 133 2.75 9.88 9.08
N ASP A 134 1.84 10.79 8.75
CA ASP A 134 2.17 12.14 8.26
C ASP A 134 2.73 13.03 9.39
N ARG A 135 2.13 12.96 10.57
CA ARG A 135 2.58 13.75 11.73
C ARG A 135 3.98 13.34 12.22
N PHE A 136 4.23 12.05 12.32
CA PHE A 136 5.52 11.55 12.84
C PHE A 136 6.56 11.38 11.72
N LYS A 137 6.20 11.51 10.46
CA LYS A 137 7.06 11.30 9.28
C LYS A 137 7.73 9.92 9.26
N LEU A 138 7.15 8.93 9.95
CA LEU A 138 7.62 7.56 10.05
C LEU A 138 6.59 6.62 9.41
N ARG A 139 7.01 5.79 8.46
CA ARG A 139 6.12 4.82 7.81
C ARG A 139 6.42 3.37 8.22
N GLY A 140 7.71 3.02 8.32
CA GLY A 140 8.13 1.66 8.66
C GLY A 140 7.53 1.11 9.97
N PRO A 141 7.62 1.84 11.11
CA PRO A 141 7.04 1.41 12.37
C PRO A 141 5.52 1.17 12.32
N PHE A 142 4.78 2.00 11.56
CA PHE A 142 3.34 1.82 11.41
C PHE A 142 2.98 0.57 10.60
N ILE A 143 3.80 0.23 9.58
CA ILE A 143 3.64 -1.03 8.83
C ILE A 143 3.83 -2.22 9.77
N ILE A 144 4.87 -2.20 10.60
CA ILE A 144 5.14 -3.25 11.59
C ILE A 144 3.99 -3.35 12.60
N PHE A 145 3.53 -2.22 13.13
CA PHE A 145 2.40 -2.18 14.06
C PHE A 145 1.14 -2.84 13.46
N ASN A 146 0.79 -2.49 12.25
CA ASN A 146 -0.35 -3.07 11.55
C ASN A 146 -0.18 -4.59 11.32
N MET A 147 1.04 -5.06 11.03
CA MET A 147 1.29 -6.50 10.90
C MET A 147 1.25 -7.22 12.24
N VAL A 148 1.66 -6.58 13.33
CA VAL A 148 1.48 -7.12 14.69
C VAL A 148 -0.02 -7.28 15.02
N LEU A 149 -0.87 -6.31 14.64
CA LEU A 149 -2.32 -6.47 14.76
C LEU A 149 -2.83 -7.69 13.98
N CYS A 150 -2.31 -7.92 12.76
CA CYS A 150 -2.64 -9.13 11.99
C CYS A 150 -2.18 -10.40 12.71
N LEU A 151 -0.94 -10.42 13.22
CA LEU A 151 -0.38 -11.58 13.94
C LEU A 151 -1.12 -11.90 15.24
N ILE A 152 -1.71 -10.92 15.91
CA ILE A 152 -2.58 -11.12 17.08
C ILE A 152 -3.97 -11.59 16.62
N GLY A 153 -4.51 -10.97 15.59
CA GLY A 153 -5.87 -11.25 15.12
C GLY A 153 -6.02 -12.62 14.45
N LEU A 154 -5.02 -13.07 13.68
CA LEU A 154 -5.06 -14.37 12.99
C LEU A 154 -5.22 -15.57 13.95
N PRO A 155 -4.43 -15.72 15.02
CA PRO A 155 -4.63 -16.77 16.01
C PRO A 155 -5.99 -16.69 16.71
N ILE A 156 -6.43 -15.49 17.08
CA ILE A 156 -7.74 -15.29 17.70
C ILE A 156 -8.85 -15.74 16.76
N MET A 157 -8.76 -15.39 15.48
CA MET A 157 -9.73 -15.78 14.46
C MET A 157 -9.74 -17.29 14.20
N GLY A 158 -8.57 -17.93 14.21
CA GLY A 158 -8.41 -19.34 13.84
C GLY A 158 -8.71 -20.33 14.97
N TRP A 159 -8.18 -20.07 16.16
CA TRP A 159 -8.10 -21.10 17.23
C TRP A 159 -9.02 -20.87 18.44
N HIS A 160 -9.64 -19.70 18.56
CA HIS A 160 -10.50 -19.46 19.73
C HIS A 160 -11.83 -20.23 19.62
N ALA A 161 -12.36 -20.72 20.76
CA ALA A 161 -13.57 -21.52 20.78
C ALA A 161 -14.86 -20.72 20.54
N LYS A 162 -14.92 -19.47 21.08
CA LYS A 162 -16.14 -18.63 21.03
C LYS A 162 -16.22 -17.84 19.72
N PRO A 163 -17.32 -17.94 18.93
CA PRO A 163 -17.47 -17.21 17.65
C PRO A 163 -17.33 -15.69 17.78
N ALA A 164 -17.83 -15.09 18.88
CA ALA A 164 -17.73 -13.65 19.10
C ALA A 164 -16.26 -13.18 19.25
N VAL A 165 -15.41 -13.97 19.90
CA VAL A 165 -13.97 -13.65 20.04
C VAL A 165 -13.24 -13.86 18.72
N ARG A 166 -13.59 -14.89 17.97
CA ARG A 166 -13.08 -15.10 16.59
C ARG A 166 -13.43 -13.92 15.69
N TYR A 167 -14.65 -13.42 15.80
CA TYR A 167 -15.09 -12.26 15.06
C TYR A 167 -14.33 -10.98 15.44
N PHE A 168 -13.98 -10.80 16.72
CA PHE A 168 -13.07 -9.72 17.13
C PHE A 168 -11.70 -9.86 16.46
N GLY A 169 -11.17 -11.08 16.35
CA GLY A 169 -9.94 -11.34 15.56
C GLY A 169 -10.05 -10.86 14.12
N VAL A 170 -11.22 -11.01 13.47
CA VAL A 170 -11.45 -10.50 12.12
C VAL A 170 -11.26 -8.98 12.04
N PHE A 171 -11.74 -8.20 13.03
CA PHE A 171 -11.53 -6.74 13.07
C PHE A 171 -10.05 -6.40 13.07
N LEU A 172 -9.25 -7.08 13.89
CA LEU A 172 -7.82 -6.81 13.98
C LEU A 172 -7.09 -7.11 12.66
N VAL A 173 -7.37 -8.28 12.07
CA VAL A 173 -6.71 -8.67 10.81
C VAL A 173 -7.12 -7.77 9.66
N THR A 174 -8.42 -7.47 9.53
CA THR A 174 -8.94 -6.62 8.47
C THR A 174 -8.40 -5.19 8.60
N ALA A 175 -8.35 -4.66 9.81
CA ALA A 175 -7.78 -3.33 10.07
C ALA A 175 -6.29 -3.28 9.74
N GLY A 176 -5.49 -4.23 10.25
CA GLY A 176 -4.06 -4.25 10.03
C GLY A 176 -3.69 -4.42 8.55
N ALA A 177 -4.30 -5.37 7.84
CA ALA A 177 -3.98 -5.63 6.45
C ALA A 177 -4.39 -4.48 5.52
N ASN A 178 -5.61 -3.93 5.68
CA ASN A 178 -6.10 -2.86 4.81
C ASN A 178 -5.43 -1.51 5.10
N ALA A 179 -5.15 -1.18 6.38
CA ALA A 179 -4.46 0.05 6.73
C ALA A 179 -3.03 0.12 6.14
N ASN A 180 -2.40 -1.02 5.90
CA ASN A 180 -1.07 -1.06 5.31
C ASN A 180 -1.02 -0.72 3.82
N VAL A 181 -2.09 -0.89 3.06
CA VAL A 181 -2.11 -0.62 1.62
C VAL A 181 -1.60 0.80 1.30
N PRO A 182 -2.24 1.89 1.80
CA PRO A 182 -1.77 3.24 1.53
C PRO A 182 -0.45 3.57 2.22
N VAL A 183 -0.15 2.95 3.38
CA VAL A 183 1.09 3.21 4.12
C VAL A 183 2.30 2.67 3.35
N VAL A 184 2.22 1.48 2.77
CA VAL A 184 3.29 0.90 1.93
C VAL A 184 3.50 1.72 0.66
N MET A 185 2.42 2.15 -0.01
CA MET A 185 2.51 3.01 -1.19
C MET A 185 3.18 4.34 -0.86
N SER A 186 2.81 4.97 0.26
CA SER A 186 3.42 6.20 0.73
C SER A 186 4.88 5.99 1.15
N TYR A 187 5.20 4.85 1.77
CA TYR A 187 6.57 4.50 2.15
C TYR A 187 7.47 4.38 0.92
N GLN A 188 7.01 3.71 -0.11
CA GLN A 188 7.69 3.62 -1.41
C GLN A 188 7.86 5.02 -2.05
N ALA A 189 6.79 5.81 -2.14
CA ALA A 189 6.82 7.13 -2.77
C ALA A 189 7.78 8.11 -2.09
N ASN A 190 7.95 8.00 -0.76
CA ASN A 190 8.84 8.87 0.02
C ASN A 190 10.31 8.47 -0.08
N ASN A 191 10.61 7.17 -0.33
CA ASN A 191 11.98 6.66 -0.29
C ASN A 191 12.58 6.40 -1.68
N ILE A 192 11.78 6.42 -2.74
CA ILE A 192 12.24 6.24 -4.11
C ILE A 192 12.23 7.59 -4.82
N ARG A 193 13.41 8.04 -5.24
CA ARG A 193 13.61 9.28 -5.99
C ARG A 193 13.92 8.99 -7.46
N GLY A 194 13.73 10.01 -8.29
CA GLY A 194 13.90 9.91 -9.74
C GLY A 194 12.66 9.37 -10.47
N GLN A 195 12.27 10.05 -11.55
CA GLN A 195 11.03 9.79 -12.29
C GLN A 195 10.93 8.32 -12.76
N TRP A 196 11.95 7.82 -13.44
CA TRP A 196 11.93 6.47 -14.03
C TRP A 196 12.03 5.38 -12.99
N LYS A 197 12.81 5.59 -11.94
CA LYS A 197 12.93 4.64 -10.81
C LYS A 197 11.61 4.55 -10.04
N ARG A 198 10.94 5.68 -9.81
CA ARG A 198 9.61 5.72 -9.18
C ARG A 198 8.56 5.02 -10.03
N ALA A 199 8.55 5.26 -11.34
CA ALA A 199 7.63 4.61 -12.27
C ALA A 199 7.85 3.07 -12.29
N PHE A 200 9.11 2.63 -12.38
CA PHE A 200 9.45 1.20 -12.34
C PHE A 200 9.07 0.56 -11.01
N CYS A 201 9.38 1.22 -9.88
CA CYS A 201 9.04 0.72 -8.56
C CYS A 201 7.52 0.61 -8.34
N SER A 202 6.75 1.61 -8.79
CA SER A 202 5.29 1.58 -8.71
C SER A 202 4.70 0.46 -9.57
N ALA A 203 5.21 0.26 -10.78
CA ALA A 203 4.77 -0.82 -11.66
C ALA A 203 5.05 -2.21 -11.07
N THR A 204 6.27 -2.43 -10.55
CA THR A 204 6.66 -3.68 -9.87
C THR A 204 5.85 -3.91 -8.60
N LEU A 205 5.63 -2.88 -7.81
CA LEU A 205 4.83 -2.94 -6.58
C LEU A 205 3.40 -3.41 -6.90
N VAL A 206 2.74 -2.80 -7.88
CA VAL A 206 1.38 -3.20 -8.29
C VAL A 206 1.37 -4.60 -8.91
N GLY A 207 2.38 -4.93 -9.73
CA GLY A 207 2.55 -6.27 -10.31
C GLY A 207 2.67 -7.37 -9.24
N PHE A 208 3.53 -7.18 -8.24
CA PHE A 208 3.63 -8.09 -7.08
C PHE A 208 2.38 -8.10 -6.22
N GLY A 209 1.66 -6.97 -6.15
CA GLY A 209 0.33 -6.91 -5.55
C GLY A 209 -0.66 -7.84 -6.24
N GLY A 210 -0.63 -7.94 -7.57
CA GLY A 210 -1.41 -8.90 -8.34
C GLY A 210 -1.02 -10.35 -8.05
N ILE A 211 0.28 -10.65 -8.00
CA ILE A 211 0.79 -11.98 -7.62
C ILE A 211 0.33 -12.34 -6.19
N GLY A 212 0.44 -11.40 -5.25
CA GLY A 212 -0.07 -11.57 -3.89
C GLY A 212 -1.57 -11.82 -3.85
N GLY A 213 -2.35 -11.15 -4.70
CA GLY A 213 -3.79 -11.38 -4.84
C GLY A 213 -4.12 -12.79 -5.31
N ILE A 214 -3.39 -13.31 -6.29
CA ILE A 214 -3.52 -14.71 -6.75
C ILE A 214 -3.15 -15.66 -5.61
N ALA A 215 -2.02 -15.46 -4.95
CA ALA A 215 -1.60 -16.29 -3.81
C ALA A 215 -2.65 -16.26 -2.70
N GLY A 216 -3.18 -15.09 -2.34
CA GLY A 216 -4.23 -14.93 -1.33
C GLY A 216 -5.52 -15.67 -1.67
N SER A 217 -5.92 -15.68 -2.95
CA SER A 217 -7.10 -16.42 -3.39
C SER A 217 -6.94 -17.94 -3.33
N LEU A 218 -5.70 -18.45 -3.30
CA LEU A 218 -5.38 -19.88 -3.28
C LEU A 218 -5.00 -20.41 -1.89
N ILE A 219 -4.71 -19.53 -0.93
CA ILE A 219 -4.25 -19.90 0.41
C ILE A 219 -5.34 -20.65 1.19
N PHE A 220 -6.59 -20.20 1.11
CA PHE A 220 -7.71 -20.86 1.75
C PHE A 220 -8.36 -21.84 0.78
N ARG A 221 -8.45 -23.10 1.17
CA ARG A 221 -9.02 -24.17 0.34
C ARG A 221 -10.31 -24.69 0.97
N ASP A 222 -11.31 -25.02 0.14
CA ASP A 222 -12.58 -25.59 0.63
C ASP A 222 -12.38 -26.91 1.40
N GLN A 223 -11.34 -27.68 1.05
CA GLN A 223 -10.99 -28.94 1.73
C GLN A 223 -10.48 -28.76 3.16
N ASP A 224 -10.01 -27.56 3.53
CA ASP A 224 -9.52 -27.25 4.88
C ASP A 224 -10.67 -26.84 5.84
N ALA A 225 -11.92 -26.87 5.38
CA ALA A 225 -13.07 -26.59 6.22
C ALA A 225 -13.20 -27.63 7.36
N PRO A 226 -13.70 -27.24 8.55
CA PRO A 226 -14.22 -25.90 8.91
C PRO A 226 -13.19 -24.94 9.50
N HIS A 227 -11.97 -25.38 9.74
CA HIS A 227 -11.01 -24.62 10.55
C HIS A 227 -10.06 -23.75 9.75
N TYR A 228 -9.75 -24.10 8.48
CA TYR A 228 -8.88 -23.34 7.56
C TYR A 228 -7.48 -23.00 8.08
N TYR A 229 -6.90 -23.91 8.91
CA TYR A 229 -5.60 -23.66 9.56
C TYR A 229 -4.46 -23.40 8.58
N ASN A 230 -4.42 -24.13 7.46
CA ASN A 230 -3.36 -23.95 6.46
C ASN A 230 -3.36 -22.53 5.88
N GLY A 231 -4.54 -21.97 5.60
CA GLY A 231 -4.68 -20.59 5.18
C GLY A 231 -4.24 -19.57 6.24
N MET A 232 -4.56 -19.84 7.51
CA MET A 232 -4.12 -19.01 8.64
C MET A 232 -2.59 -19.01 8.77
N TYR A 233 -1.95 -20.19 8.71
CA TYR A 233 -0.49 -20.29 8.75
C TYR A 233 0.16 -19.57 7.56
N GLY A 234 -0.40 -19.65 6.37
CA GLY A 234 0.06 -18.92 5.20
C GLY A 234 0.00 -17.40 5.40
N CYS A 235 -1.09 -16.89 5.98
CA CYS A 235 -1.22 -15.46 6.31
C CYS A 235 -0.25 -15.02 7.42
N ILE A 236 -0.02 -15.86 8.43
CA ILE A 236 0.96 -15.61 9.50
C ILE A 236 2.38 -15.55 8.91
N ALA A 237 2.73 -16.51 8.04
CA ALA A 237 4.03 -16.52 7.37
C ALA A 237 4.23 -15.26 6.51
N ALA A 238 3.21 -14.83 5.74
CA ALA A 238 3.26 -13.61 4.95
C ALA A 238 3.46 -12.36 5.83
N ALA A 239 2.76 -12.28 6.99
CA ALA A 239 2.91 -11.18 7.93
C ALA A 239 4.32 -11.13 8.54
N LEU A 240 4.90 -12.27 8.93
CA LEU A 240 6.26 -12.36 9.45
C LEU A 240 7.30 -11.99 8.41
N LEU A 241 7.18 -12.50 7.19
CA LEU A 241 8.07 -12.14 6.07
C LEU A 241 8.00 -10.65 5.76
N MET A 242 6.81 -10.06 5.82
CA MET A 242 6.65 -8.63 5.65
C MET A 242 7.36 -7.83 6.74
N ILE A 243 7.20 -8.20 8.02
CA ILE A 243 7.89 -7.55 9.15
C ILE A 243 9.41 -7.65 8.97
N CYS A 244 9.93 -8.84 8.65
CA CYS A 244 11.36 -9.04 8.40
C CYS A 244 11.86 -8.13 7.25
N THR A 245 11.12 -8.09 6.13
CA THR A 245 11.52 -7.28 4.97
C THR A 245 11.51 -5.78 5.29
N VAL A 246 10.48 -5.29 6.01
CA VAL A 246 10.39 -3.89 6.46
C VAL A 246 11.51 -3.58 7.45
N GLY A 247 11.81 -4.49 8.38
CA GLY A 247 12.91 -4.36 9.33
C GLY A 247 14.26 -4.22 8.64
N LEU A 248 14.58 -5.11 7.71
CA LEU A 248 15.80 -5.07 6.91
C LEU A 248 15.92 -3.76 6.12
N LEU A 249 14.82 -3.34 5.47
CA LEU A 249 14.80 -2.11 4.70
C LEU A 249 15.00 -0.88 5.59
N THR A 250 14.38 -0.86 6.78
CA THR A 250 14.53 0.23 7.76
C THR A 250 15.98 0.33 8.27
N VAL A 251 16.60 -0.79 8.63
CA VAL A 251 18.01 -0.84 9.05
C VAL A 251 18.92 -0.31 7.95
N ARG A 252 18.66 -0.72 6.70
CA ARG A 252 19.41 -0.23 5.54
C ARG A 252 19.28 1.28 5.37
N PHE A 253 18.07 1.84 5.42
CA PHE A 253 17.88 3.29 5.32
C PHE A 253 18.54 4.06 6.45
N VAL A 254 18.44 3.58 7.69
CA VAL A 254 19.13 4.19 8.82
C VAL A 254 20.66 4.17 8.62
N SER A 255 21.19 3.07 8.10
CA SER A 255 22.63 2.96 7.79
C SER A 255 23.05 3.91 6.67
N GLU A 256 22.27 4.00 5.59
CA GLU A 256 22.54 4.91 4.47
C GLU A 256 22.46 6.38 4.91
N ASN A 257 21.45 6.75 5.72
CA ASN A 257 21.34 8.10 6.26
C ASN A 257 22.54 8.48 7.14
N LYS A 258 22.98 7.56 8.03
CA LYS A 258 24.17 7.80 8.86
C LYS A 258 25.45 7.98 8.03
N LYS A 259 25.59 7.26 6.91
CA LYS A 259 26.73 7.44 6.00
C LYS A 259 26.67 8.77 5.24
N ALA A 260 25.44 9.18 4.85
CA ALA A 260 25.23 10.48 4.24
C ALA A 260 25.54 11.64 5.20
N ASP A 261 25.11 11.53 6.49
CA ASP A 261 25.43 12.53 7.52
C ASP A 261 26.93 12.66 7.77
N ARG A 262 27.72 11.60 7.49
CA ARG A 262 29.19 11.62 7.55
C ARG A 262 29.85 12.11 6.25
N GLY A 263 29.06 12.43 5.22
CA GLY A 263 29.58 12.83 3.91
C GLY A 263 30.22 11.70 3.09
N GLU A 264 30.03 10.42 3.49
CA GLU A 264 30.60 9.25 2.78
C GLU A 264 29.85 8.92 1.49
N ILE A 265 28.56 9.24 1.42
CA ILE A 265 27.67 8.98 0.27
C ILE A 265 26.74 10.16 0.03
N ALA A 266 26.55 10.53 -1.25
CA ALA A 266 25.47 11.42 -1.62
C ALA A 266 24.14 10.62 -1.67
N ILE A 267 23.10 11.07 -0.97
CA ILE A 267 21.76 10.49 -1.09
C ILE A 267 21.27 10.75 -2.51
N GLU A 268 20.79 9.72 -3.20
CA GLU A 268 20.20 9.85 -4.55
C GLU A 268 19.15 10.99 -4.57
N GLY A 269 19.40 12.04 -5.38
CA GLY A 269 18.52 13.21 -5.50
C GLY A 269 18.83 14.36 -4.52
N GLY A 270 19.90 14.32 -3.76
CA GLY A 270 20.48 15.49 -3.13
C GLY A 270 21.25 16.30 -4.18
N ASP A 271 20.89 17.56 -4.36
CA ASP A 271 21.66 18.47 -5.21
C ASP A 271 23.12 18.47 -4.77
N VAL A 272 24.01 18.22 -5.73
CA VAL A 272 25.47 18.37 -5.61
C VAL A 272 25.90 19.85 -5.43
N SER A 273 24.95 20.75 -5.19
CA SER A 273 25.15 22.21 -5.13
C SER A 273 25.38 22.78 -3.73
N ILE A 274 25.47 21.95 -2.68
CA ILE A 274 25.98 22.42 -1.38
C ILE A 274 27.37 21.81 -1.17
N GLN A 275 28.35 22.31 -1.93
CA GLN A 275 29.74 22.29 -1.44
C GLN A 275 29.85 23.30 -0.30
N PRO A 276 30.20 22.87 0.92
CA PRO A 276 30.66 23.81 1.96
C PRO A 276 32.09 24.21 1.64
N GLY A 277 32.27 25.30 0.96
CA GLY A 277 33.63 25.75 0.64
C GLY A 277 33.64 26.88 -0.38
N HIS A 278 33.08 28.03 -0.05
CA HIS A 278 33.50 29.36 -0.48
C HIS A 278 32.71 30.39 0.31
N MET A 279 33.09 30.59 1.55
CA MET A 279 33.00 31.89 2.23
C MET A 279 34.42 32.41 2.31
N ASP A 280 34.79 33.23 1.34
CA ASP A 280 35.77 34.28 1.49
C ASP A 280 35.07 35.62 1.31
#